data_b226b01f4ae0b150536bb3d081f1a635
#
_entry.id   b226b01f4ae0b150536bb3d081f1a635
#
_cell.length_a   1.000
_cell.length_b   1.000
_cell.length_c   1.000
_cell.angle_alpha   90.00
_cell.angle_beta   90.00
_cell.angle_gamma   90.00
#
_symmetry.space_group_name_H-M   'P 1'
#
loop_
_entity.id
_entity.type
_entity.pdbx_description
1 polymer ?
#
loop_
_entity_poly.entity_id
_entity_poly.type
_entity_poly.pdbx_seq_one_letter_code
_entity_poly.pdbx_strand_id
1 'polypeptide(L)'
;MIWLSVLLLQAAAAPTPQIDRGQTLFFAEKGCGTCHALKGRGTAVGPDLRTLGKIGVRALVMAIRASRTEYVETVKLKKEGPFAGIKVSESPTTAEYYDLSKSPPELRKIPVADIESRTDNSLWKHPPSEGGYTAAQIADIVAYVRWAATGDKKPVDPADVE
;
A
#
# COMPACT_ATOMS: atom_id res chain seq x y z
N MET A 1 45.15 -23.08 -20.26
CA MET A 1 44.84 -21.77 -19.62
C MET A 1 43.39 -21.82 -19.15
N ILE A 2 43.18 -21.98 -17.83
CA ILE A 2 41.86 -22.08 -17.21
C ILE A 2 41.52 -20.69 -16.70
N TRP A 3 40.49 -20.04 -17.29
CA TRP A 3 39.97 -18.76 -16.81
C TRP A 3 39.06 -19.04 -15.63
N LEU A 4 39.51 -18.74 -14.42
CA LEU A 4 38.61 -18.67 -13.24
C LEU A 4 37.77 -17.39 -13.36
N SER A 5 36.50 -17.57 -13.70
CA SER A 5 35.50 -16.47 -13.59
C SER A 5 35.14 -16.29 -12.12
N VAL A 6 35.68 -15.25 -11.50
CA VAL A 6 35.29 -14.83 -10.14
C VAL A 6 33.92 -14.19 -10.24
N LEU A 7 32.85 -14.92 -9.84
CA LEU A 7 31.55 -14.34 -9.60
C LEU A 7 31.64 -13.46 -8.34
N LEU A 8 31.72 -12.14 -8.54
CA LEU A 8 31.51 -11.16 -7.47
C LEU A 8 30.02 -11.20 -7.07
N LEU A 9 29.70 -11.96 -6.02
CA LEU A 9 28.42 -11.79 -5.33
C LEU A 9 28.39 -10.38 -4.73
N GLN A 10 27.67 -9.46 -5.37
CA GLN A 10 27.36 -8.17 -4.78
C GLN A 10 26.37 -8.41 -3.63
N ALA A 11 26.88 -8.48 -2.41
CA ALA A 11 26.06 -8.52 -1.21
C ALA A 11 25.21 -7.23 -1.18
N ALA A 12 23.90 -7.37 -1.30
CA ALA A 12 22.99 -6.24 -1.12
C ALA A 12 23.27 -5.66 0.27
N ALA A 13 23.74 -4.41 0.29
CA ALA A 13 24.13 -3.76 1.54
C ALA A 13 22.93 -3.69 2.51
N ALA A 14 23.13 -4.10 3.76
CA ALA A 14 22.11 -4.17 4.82
C ALA A 14 21.31 -2.86 4.96
N PRO A 15 20.04 -2.90 5.37
CA PRO A 15 19.24 -1.71 5.64
C PRO A 15 19.83 -0.88 6.79
N THR A 16 19.47 0.41 6.86
CA THR A 16 19.83 1.28 7.99
C THR A 16 18.81 1.11 9.13
N PRO A 17 19.13 1.50 10.38
CA PRO A 17 18.15 1.45 11.48
C PRO A 17 16.85 2.20 11.19
N GLN A 18 16.89 3.29 10.42
CA GLN A 18 15.69 4.01 9.99
C GLN A 18 14.83 3.16 9.06
N ILE A 19 15.44 2.49 8.10
CA ILE A 19 14.76 1.58 7.16
C ILE A 19 14.13 0.42 7.90
N ASP A 20 14.81 -0.16 8.90
CA ASP A 20 14.29 -1.28 9.70
C ASP A 20 13.07 -0.86 10.54
N ARG A 21 13.11 0.33 11.16
CA ARG A 21 11.92 0.89 11.84
C ARG A 21 10.77 1.11 10.86
N GLY A 22 11.06 1.68 9.70
CA GLY A 22 10.08 1.90 8.65
C GLY A 22 9.45 0.61 8.15
N GLN A 23 10.23 -0.46 7.99
CA GLN A 23 9.72 -1.79 7.65
C GLN A 23 8.78 -2.33 8.73
N THR A 24 9.16 -2.19 10.00
CA THR A 24 8.34 -2.63 11.14
C THR A 24 7.01 -1.90 11.17
N LEU A 25 7.01 -0.58 10.98
CA LEU A 25 5.79 0.23 10.93
C LEU A 25 4.92 -0.12 9.71
N PHE A 26 5.55 -0.34 8.55
CA PHE A 26 4.86 -0.66 7.31
C PHE A 26 4.07 -1.97 7.42
N PHE A 27 4.62 -3.00 8.08
CA PHE A 27 3.99 -4.30 8.26
C PHE A 27 3.35 -4.50 9.64
N ALA A 28 3.14 -3.45 10.40
CA ALA A 28 2.37 -3.51 11.64
C ALA A 28 0.91 -3.95 11.34
N GLU A 29 0.20 -4.43 12.34
CA GLU A 29 -1.17 -4.98 12.24
C GLU A 29 -2.14 -4.02 11.51
N LYS A 30 -2.01 -2.72 11.71
CA LYS A 30 -2.78 -1.67 11.02
C LYS A 30 -1.92 -0.83 10.08
N GLY A 31 -0.79 -1.36 9.66
CA GLY A 31 0.17 -0.66 8.80
C GLY A 31 -0.19 -0.73 7.32
N CYS A 32 0.63 -0.08 6.51
CA CYS A 32 0.46 0.00 5.05
C CYS A 32 0.40 -1.37 4.37
N GLY A 33 1.11 -2.38 4.94
CA GLY A 33 1.18 -3.74 4.43
C GLY A 33 -0.14 -4.52 4.49
N THR A 34 -1.16 -4.03 5.21
CA THR A 34 -2.50 -4.61 5.20
C THR A 34 -3.20 -4.45 3.85
N CYS A 35 -2.84 -3.40 3.10
CA CYS A 35 -3.42 -3.08 1.78
C CYS A 35 -2.37 -3.01 0.67
N HIS A 36 -1.09 -2.80 0.98
CA HIS A 36 -0.04 -2.65 -0.02
C HIS A 36 1.00 -3.77 0.05
N ALA A 37 1.30 -4.36 -1.10
CA ALA A 37 2.43 -5.27 -1.22
C ALA A 37 3.72 -4.50 -1.52
N LEU A 38 4.81 -4.91 -0.86
CA LEU A 38 6.14 -4.39 -1.12
C LEU A 38 7.19 -5.48 -0.90
N LYS A 39 8.08 -5.70 -1.87
CA LYS A 39 9.08 -6.79 -1.86
C LYS A 39 8.47 -8.19 -1.61
N GLY A 40 7.31 -8.48 -2.18
CA GLY A 40 6.65 -9.78 -2.06
C GLY A 40 5.99 -10.05 -0.70
N ARG A 41 5.88 -9.04 0.17
CA ARG A 41 5.15 -9.09 1.45
C ARG A 41 3.99 -8.12 1.45
N GLY A 42 2.98 -8.39 2.28
CA GLY A 42 1.76 -7.57 2.37
C GLY A 42 0.67 -8.02 1.40
N THR A 43 -0.41 -7.27 1.32
CA THR A 43 -1.59 -7.59 0.52
C THR A 43 -1.70 -6.63 -0.67
N ALA A 44 -1.88 -7.16 -1.87
CA ALA A 44 -1.98 -6.36 -3.10
C ALA A 44 -3.42 -5.87 -3.33
N VAL A 45 -3.96 -5.10 -2.41
CA VAL A 45 -5.27 -4.44 -2.52
C VAL A 45 -5.11 -3.06 -3.17
N GLY A 46 -4.21 -2.26 -2.64
CA GLY A 46 -3.85 -0.95 -3.17
C GLY A 46 -2.75 -1.01 -4.23
N PRO A 47 -2.40 0.15 -4.82
CA PRO A 47 -1.33 0.25 -5.82
C PRO A 47 0.03 -0.26 -5.32
N ASP A 48 0.84 -0.78 -6.26
CA ASP A 48 2.22 -1.18 -5.99
C ASP A 48 3.10 0.04 -5.65
N LEU A 49 3.58 0.10 -4.42
CA LEU A 49 4.38 1.22 -3.92
C LEU A 49 5.80 1.29 -4.49
N ARG A 50 6.27 0.27 -5.23
CA ARG A 50 7.58 0.32 -5.91
C ARG A 50 7.64 1.47 -6.92
N THR A 51 6.53 1.78 -7.58
CA THR A 51 6.45 2.92 -8.49
C THR A 51 6.55 4.24 -7.74
N LEU A 52 5.84 4.37 -6.63
CA LEU A 52 5.85 5.56 -5.79
C LEU A 52 7.18 5.79 -5.07
N GLY A 53 7.89 4.72 -4.70
CA GLY A 53 9.21 4.85 -4.06
C GLY A 53 10.28 5.50 -4.94
N LYS A 54 10.05 5.65 -6.24
CA LYS A 54 10.96 6.34 -7.19
C LYS A 54 10.75 7.85 -7.23
N ILE A 55 9.65 8.37 -6.70
CA ILE A 55 9.39 9.81 -6.63
C ILE A 55 10.08 10.43 -5.40
N GLY A 56 10.22 11.76 -5.39
CA GLY A 56 10.84 12.45 -4.27
C GLY A 56 10.07 12.30 -2.96
N VAL A 57 10.76 12.50 -1.82
CA VAL A 57 10.19 12.35 -0.46
C VAL A 57 8.86 13.10 -0.34
N ARG A 58 8.83 14.38 -0.70
CA ARG A 58 7.63 15.21 -0.58
C ARG A 58 6.45 14.68 -1.38
N ALA A 59 6.68 14.23 -2.61
CA ALA A 59 5.63 13.67 -3.46
C ALA A 59 5.10 12.33 -2.89
N LEU A 60 5.99 11.51 -2.33
CA LEU A 60 5.59 10.27 -1.67
C LEU A 60 4.75 10.54 -0.41
N VAL A 61 5.15 11.53 0.41
CA VAL A 61 4.36 11.96 1.58
C VAL A 61 2.98 12.47 1.17
N MET A 62 2.91 13.28 0.12
CA MET A 62 1.62 13.76 -0.43
C MET A 62 0.74 12.57 -0.88
N ALA A 63 1.31 11.56 -1.52
CA ALA A 63 0.58 10.36 -1.93
C ALA A 63 0.08 9.55 -0.73
N ILE A 64 0.88 9.40 0.34
CA ILE A 64 0.49 8.74 1.59
C ILE A 64 -0.66 9.49 2.29
N ARG A 65 -0.61 10.83 2.27
CA ARG A 65 -1.62 11.70 2.90
C ARG A 65 -2.83 11.97 2.01
N ALA A 66 -2.80 11.52 0.75
CA ALA A 66 -3.93 11.71 -0.16
C ALA A 66 -5.19 11.07 0.42
N SER A 67 -6.21 11.89 0.63
CA SER A 67 -7.49 11.47 1.19
C SER A 67 -8.46 10.86 0.16
N ARG A 68 -8.10 10.88 -1.12
CA ARG A 68 -8.92 10.35 -2.21
C ARG A 68 -8.21 9.21 -2.92
N THR A 69 -8.97 8.15 -3.18
CA THR A 69 -8.58 7.12 -4.14
C THR A 69 -9.71 6.99 -5.16
N GLU A 70 -9.37 7.18 -6.43
CA GLU A 70 -10.32 7.11 -7.55
C GLU A 70 -10.84 5.70 -7.83
N TYR A 71 -10.41 4.71 -7.04
CA TYR A 71 -10.72 3.29 -7.26
C TYR A 71 -11.67 2.72 -6.21
N VAL A 72 -12.09 3.50 -5.23
CA VAL A 72 -12.99 3.02 -4.19
C VAL A 72 -14.43 3.31 -4.56
N GLU A 73 -15.22 2.25 -4.60
CA GLU A 73 -16.66 2.31 -4.84
C GLU A 73 -17.42 2.07 -3.54
N THR A 74 -18.60 2.68 -3.40
CA THR A 74 -19.64 2.22 -2.48
C THR A 74 -20.44 1.16 -3.19
N VAL A 75 -20.32 -0.09 -2.74
CA VAL A 75 -21.07 -1.22 -3.28
C VAL A 75 -22.26 -1.48 -2.37
N LYS A 76 -23.48 -1.34 -2.89
CA LYS A 76 -24.72 -1.64 -2.18
C LYS A 76 -25.28 -2.98 -2.64
N LEU A 77 -25.57 -3.86 -1.69
CA LEU A 77 -26.16 -5.16 -1.96
C LEU A 77 -27.64 -5.16 -1.64
N LYS A 78 -28.42 -6.02 -2.33
CA LYS A 78 -29.88 -6.14 -2.14
C LYS A 78 -30.28 -6.61 -0.74
N LYS A 79 -29.43 -7.39 -0.09
CA LYS A 79 -29.74 -8.05 1.20
C LYS A 79 -28.80 -7.69 2.34
N GLU A 80 -27.76 -6.89 2.07
CA GLU A 80 -26.74 -6.48 3.05
C GLU A 80 -26.55 -4.96 2.98
N GLY A 81 -25.94 -4.41 4.04
CA GLY A 81 -25.55 -3.00 4.03
C GLY A 81 -24.47 -2.68 2.98
N PRO A 82 -24.30 -1.40 2.62
CA PRO A 82 -23.25 -0.99 1.71
C PRO A 82 -21.88 -1.13 2.36
N PHE A 83 -20.86 -1.35 1.52
CA PHE A 83 -19.45 -1.36 1.95
C PHE A 83 -18.59 -0.57 0.97
N ALA A 84 -17.44 -0.08 1.44
CA ALA A 84 -16.40 0.50 0.59
C ALA A 84 -15.60 -0.63 -0.05
N GLY A 85 -15.49 -0.67 -1.36
CA GLY A 85 -14.84 -1.75 -2.07
C GLY A 85 -13.91 -1.30 -3.17
N ILE A 86 -12.84 -2.08 -3.38
CA ILE A 86 -11.99 -1.99 -4.58
C ILE A 86 -12.32 -3.18 -5.48
N LYS A 87 -12.75 -2.89 -6.71
CA LYS A 87 -13.06 -3.93 -7.68
C LYS A 87 -11.78 -4.60 -8.18
N VAL A 88 -11.74 -5.93 -8.07
CA VAL A 88 -10.63 -6.77 -8.53
C VAL A 88 -10.91 -7.30 -9.93
N SER A 89 -12.10 -7.88 -10.10
CA SER A 89 -12.51 -8.48 -11.37
C SER A 89 -14.03 -8.49 -11.50
N GLU A 90 -14.51 -8.66 -12.73
CA GLU A 90 -15.93 -8.82 -13.00
C GLU A 90 -16.16 -9.71 -14.23
N SER A 91 -17.09 -10.62 -14.09
CA SER A 91 -17.65 -11.44 -15.15
C SER A 91 -19.15 -11.14 -15.28
N PRO A 92 -19.87 -11.68 -16.30
CA PRO A 92 -21.31 -11.48 -16.40
C PRO A 92 -22.12 -11.94 -15.19
N THR A 93 -21.59 -12.86 -14.39
CA THR A 93 -22.30 -13.46 -13.25
C THR A 93 -21.71 -13.11 -11.89
N THR A 94 -20.44 -12.77 -11.81
CA THR A 94 -19.72 -12.61 -10.53
C THR A 94 -18.79 -11.39 -10.59
N ALA A 95 -18.83 -10.56 -9.56
CA ALA A 95 -17.87 -9.49 -9.30
C ALA A 95 -17.03 -9.84 -8.07
N GLU A 96 -15.74 -9.54 -8.11
CA GLU A 96 -14.81 -9.68 -6.99
C GLU A 96 -14.41 -8.31 -6.47
N TYR A 97 -14.54 -8.12 -5.17
CA TYR A 97 -14.19 -6.88 -4.48
C TYR A 97 -13.38 -7.16 -3.23
N TYR A 98 -12.37 -6.34 -2.97
CA TYR A 98 -11.84 -6.21 -1.61
C TYR A 98 -12.78 -5.33 -0.79
N ASP A 99 -13.31 -5.87 0.30
CA ASP A 99 -14.12 -5.15 1.29
C ASP A 99 -13.19 -4.38 2.25
N LEU A 100 -13.16 -3.06 2.10
CA LEU A 100 -12.32 -2.17 2.89
C LEU A 100 -12.90 -1.82 4.27
N SER A 101 -14.11 -2.29 4.59
CA SER A 101 -14.68 -2.17 5.94
C SER A 101 -14.03 -3.16 6.92
N LYS A 102 -13.24 -4.09 6.41
CA LYS A 102 -12.48 -5.10 7.16
C LYS A 102 -11.01 -4.71 7.26
N SER A 103 -10.35 -5.15 8.33
CA SER A 103 -8.91 -4.97 8.49
C SER A 103 -8.27 -6.30 8.97
N PRO A 104 -7.48 -6.96 8.11
CA PRO A 104 -7.16 -6.64 6.72
C PRO A 104 -8.40 -6.70 5.80
N PRO A 105 -8.36 -6.05 4.62
CA PRO A 105 -9.43 -6.15 3.64
C PRO A 105 -9.70 -7.58 3.21
N GLU A 106 -10.97 -7.96 3.08
CA GLU A 106 -11.39 -9.31 2.69
C GLU A 106 -11.81 -9.36 1.22
N LEU A 107 -11.35 -10.37 0.49
CA LEU A 107 -11.81 -10.60 -0.88
C LEU A 107 -13.20 -11.24 -0.86
N ARG A 108 -14.18 -10.54 -1.44
CA ARG A 108 -15.57 -11.00 -1.58
C ARG A 108 -15.88 -11.35 -3.02
N LYS A 109 -16.49 -12.51 -3.23
CA LYS A 109 -17.08 -12.93 -4.51
C LYS A 109 -18.60 -12.73 -4.42
N ILE A 110 -19.12 -11.85 -5.25
CA ILE A 110 -20.49 -11.38 -5.16
C ILE A 110 -21.20 -11.68 -6.49
N PRO A 111 -22.33 -12.40 -6.49
CA PRO A 111 -23.15 -12.51 -7.69
C PRO A 111 -23.55 -11.11 -8.18
N VAL A 112 -23.36 -10.81 -9.46
CA VAL A 112 -23.72 -9.50 -10.03
C VAL A 112 -25.21 -9.22 -9.81
N ALA A 113 -26.05 -10.25 -9.83
CA ALA A 113 -27.47 -10.15 -9.56
C ALA A 113 -27.81 -9.66 -8.14
N ASP A 114 -26.90 -9.79 -7.16
CA ASP A 114 -27.12 -9.35 -5.77
C ASP A 114 -26.66 -7.91 -5.54
N ILE A 115 -25.97 -7.31 -6.51
CA ILE A 115 -25.56 -5.90 -6.43
C ILE A 115 -26.72 -5.01 -6.81
N GLU A 116 -27.12 -4.12 -5.91
CA GLU A 116 -28.17 -3.12 -6.14
C GLU A 116 -27.64 -1.89 -6.87
N SER A 117 -26.48 -1.37 -6.40
CA SER A 117 -25.84 -0.21 -7.02
C SER A 117 -24.34 -0.14 -6.71
N ARG A 118 -23.63 0.62 -7.53
CA ARG A 118 -22.23 0.98 -7.38
C ARG A 118 -22.10 2.48 -7.63
N THR A 119 -21.39 3.17 -6.77
CA THR A 119 -21.12 4.61 -6.92
C THR A 119 -19.71 4.91 -6.44
N ASP A 120 -19.07 5.91 -7.02
CA ASP A 120 -17.76 6.37 -6.54
C ASP A 120 -17.86 6.78 -5.07
N ASN A 121 -16.92 6.30 -4.25
CA ASN A 121 -16.87 6.67 -2.85
C ASN A 121 -15.91 7.85 -2.63
N SER A 122 -16.39 9.07 -2.92
CA SER A 122 -15.60 10.29 -2.76
C SER A 122 -15.33 10.68 -1.29
N LEU A 123 -16.01 10.02 -0.34
CA LEU A 123 -15.85 10.28 1.09
C LEU A 123 -14.88 9.31 1.76
N TRP A 124 -14.49 8.23 1.08
CA TRP A 124 -13.54 7.30 1.63
C TRP A 124 -12.17 7.97 1.79
N LYS A 125 -11.55 7.72 2.95
CA LYS A 125 -10.24 8.27 3.28
C LYS A 125 -9.21 7.17 3.40
N HIS A 126 -8.04 7.42 2.87
CA HIS A 126 -6.92 6.50 3.00
C HIS A 126 -6.51 6.36 4.48
N PRO A 127 -6.42 5.13 5.04
CA PRO A 127 -6.20 4.89 6.47
C PRO A 127 -5.05 5.68 7.11
N PRO A 128 -3.85 5.85 6.50
CA PRO A 128 -2.78 6.64 7.09
C PRO A 128 -3.11 8.12 7.27
N SER A 129 -4.05 8.68 6.50
CA SER A 129 -4.50 10.05 6.71
C SER A 129 -5.29 10.21 8.02
N GLU A 130 -5.79 9.10 8.56
CA GLU A 130 -6.53 9.03 9.83
C GLU A 130 -5.70 8.37 10.96
N GLY A 131 -4.60 7.68 10.61
CA GLY A 131 -3.90 6.71 11.47
C GLY A 131 -2.89 7.29 12.46
N GLY A 132 -2.71 8.62 12.53
CA GLY A 132 -1.95 9.22 13.62
C GLY A 132 -0.44 8.91 13.66
N TYR A 133 0.20 8.62 12.52
CA TYR A 133 1.67 8.52 12.49
C TYR A 133 2.30 9.88 12.76
N THR A 134 3.32 9.90 13.63
CA THR A 134 4.18 11.08 13.84
C THR A 134 5.03 11.36 12.60
N ALA A 135 5.57 12.57 12.45
CA ALA A 135 6.49 12.92 11.37
C ALA A 135 7.71 11.96 11.34
N ALA A 136 8.26 11.60 12.49
CA ALA A 136 9.36 10.64 12.56
C ALA A 136 8.97 9.25 12.03
N GLN A 137 7.77 8.76 12.34
CA GLN A 137 7.28 7.47 11.84
C GLN A 137 7.00 7.51 10.33
N ILE A 138 6.48 8.62 9.82
CA ILE A 138 6.30 8.81 8.36
C ILE A 138 7.66 8.85 7.66
N ALA A 139 8.66 9.55 8.22
CA ALA A 139 10.02 9.58 7.69
C ALA A 139 10.63 8.16 7.63
N ASP A 140 10.45 7.36 8.68
CA ASP A 140 10.90 5.96 8.72
C ASP A 140 10.21 5.12 7.63
N ILE A 141 8.89 5.22 7.48
CA ILE A 141 8.10 4.52 6.43
C ILE A 141 8.57 4.94 5.04
N VAL A 142 8.75 6.23 4.79
CA VAL A 142 9.22 6.78 3.51
C VAL A 142 10.62 6.27 3.17
N ALA A 143 11.52 6.24 4.15
CA ALA A 143 12.87 5.68 3.98
C ALA A 143 12.80 4.20 3.57
N TYR A 144 11.94 3.41 4.22
CA TYR A 144 11.73 2.01 3.87
C TYR A 144 11.17 1.82 2.45
N VAL A 145 10.12 2.57 2.07
CA VAL A 145 9.50 2.47 0.73
C VAL A 145 10.50 2.83 -0.36
N ARG A 146 11.29 3.89 -0.20
CA ARG A 146 12.35 4.29 -1.14
C ARG A 146 13.44 3.23 -1.27
N TRP A 147 13.94 2.74 -0.15
CA TRP A 147 14.92 1.65 -0.16
C TRP A 147 14.37 0.39 -0.84
N ALA A 148 13.14 0.02 -0.53
CA ALA A 148 12.52 -1.16 -1.10
C ALA A 148 12.32 -1.04 -2.63
N ALA A 149 12.08 0.17 -3.12
CA ALA A 149 11.84 0.44 -4.55
C ALA A 149 13.14 0.64 -5.35
N THR A 150 14.16 1.25 -4.76
CA THR A 150 15.35 1.74 -5.48
C THR A 150 16.69 1.34 -4.89
N GLY A 151 16.71 0.80 -3.67
CA GLY A 151 17.94 0.57 -2.90
C GLY A 151 18.49 1.83 -2.24
N ASP A 152 17.83 2.99 -2.34
CA ASP A 152 18.29 4.26 -1.75
C ASP A 152 18.27 4.19 -0.22
N LYS A 153 19.41 4.46 0.41
CA LYS A 153 19.63 4.44 1.86
C LYS A 153 19.76 5.82 2.49
N LYS A 154 19.56 6.87 1.71
CA LYS A 154 19.63 8.22 2.26
C LYS A 154 18.58 8.38 3.35
N PRO A 155 18.97 8.89 4.51
CA PRO A 155 18.01 9.15 5.58
C PRO A 155 16.96 10.17 5.12
N VAL A 156 15.77 10.07 5.70
CA VAL A 156 14.67 11.01 5.52
C VAL A 156 14.55 11.79 6.83
N ASP A 157 14.65 13.10 6.75
CA ASP A 157 14.46 13.96 7.91
C ASP A 157 12.96 14.06 8.24
N PRO A 158 12.54 13.96 9.51
CA PRO A 158 11.16 14.23 9.90
C PRO A 158 10.64 15.60 9.43
N ALA A 159 11.49 16.62 9.33
CA ALA A 159 11.12 17.93 8.80
C ALA A 159 10.74 17.91 7.30
N ASP A 160 11.23 16.93 6.52
CA ASP A 160 10.91 16.79 5.10
C ASP A 160 9.50 16.21 4.86
N VAL A 161 8.85 15.72 5.92
CA VAL A 161 7.55 15.01 5.88
C VAL A 161 6.42 15.73 6.64
N GLU A 162 6.68 16.91 7.17
CA GLU A 162 5.68 17.78 7.84
C GLU A 162 4.70 18.51 6.91
#